data_cd850fe140e08c86aecbbc7e5203fa4a
#
_entry.id   cd850fe140e08c86aecbbc7e5203fa4a
#
_cell.length_a   1.000
_cell.length_b   1.000
_cell.length_c   1.000
_cell.angle_alpha   90.00
_cell.angle_beta   90.00
_cell.angle_gamma   90.00
#
_symmetry.space_group_name_H-M   'P 1'
#
loop_
_entity.id
_entity.type
_entity.pdbx_description
1 polymer ?
#
loop_
_entity_poly.entity_id
_entity_poly.type
_entity_poly.pdbx_seq_one_letter_code
_entity_poly.pdbx_strand_id
1 'polypeptide(L)'
;MRKAVLEEAQAEIKIAERNNNNLRYADDTTLMAESEEELKSLLIKVKEESGKVGLKLNIQKTKIMASGPITSWEIGKQWKQWLTLFFGGSKIPADDDCSHEIKRRLLLGRKVMTNLGSIFKSRDITLPTKVHLVKAMVFPVVM
;
A
#
# COMPACT_ATOMS: atom_id res chain seq x y z
N MET A 1 11.91 -5.74 -13.28
CA MET A 1 12.94 -4.83 -12.74
C MET A 1 13.79 -5.57 -11.73
N ARG A 2 14.99 -6.02 -12.12
CA ARG A 2 15.95 -6.66 -11.21
C ARG A 2 16.61 -5.58 -10.38
N LYS A 3 16.66 -5.81 -9.04
CA LYS A 3 17.54 -5.16 -8.05
C LYS A 3 18.35 -3.95 -8.55
N ALA A 4 17.73 -2.77 -8.60
CA ALA A 4 18.53 -1.55 -8.49
C ALA A 4 19.02 -1.51 -7.04
N VAL A 5 20.32 -1.45 -6.90
CA VAL A 5 21.05 -1.48 -5.64
C VAL A 5 20.65 -0.27 -4.81
N LEU A 6 19.71 -0.45 -3.90
CA LEU A 6 19.42 0.45 -2.79
C LEU A 6 19.99 -0.14 -1.49
N GLU A 7 21.17 -0.79 -1.60
CA GLU A 7 21.75 -1.58 -0.52
C GLU A 7 22.49 -0.77 0.56
N GLU A 8 22.57 0.56 0.48
CA GLU A 8 23.37 1.36 1.43
C GLU A 8 22.69 2.61 2.00
N ALA A 9 21.37 2.61 2.18
CA ALA A 9 20.76 3.59 3.06
C ALA A 9 20.29 2.85 4.31
N GLN A 10 21.02 3.01 5.40
CA GLN A 10 20.70 2.50 6.73
C GLN A 10 19.49 3.23 7.31
N ALA A 11 18.30 2.91 6.82
CA ALA A 11 17.06 3.23 7.48
C ALA A 11 16.47 1.92 7.97
N GLU A 12 16.52 1.70 9.27
CA GLU A 12 16.11 0.45 9.89
C GLU A 12 14.65 0.48 10.33
N ILE A 13 13.71 0.55 9.40
CA ILE A 13 12.33 0.21 9.75
C ILE A 13 12.22 -1.32 9.74
N LYS A 14 12.10 -1.91 10.92
CA LYS A 14 11.96 -3.36 11.08
C LYS A 14 10.51 -3.79 10.88
N ILE A 15 10.22 -4.46 9.76
CA ILE A 15 8.96 -5.16 9.56
C ILE A 15 9.25 -6.66 9.60
N ALA A 16 8.71 -7.36 10.58
CA ALA A 16 8.93 -8.80 10.80
C ALA A 16 10.43 -9.17 10.84
N GLU A 17 11.23 -8.45 11.64
CA GLU A 17 12.67 -8.64 11.81
C GLU A 17 13.55 -8.38 10.57
N ARG A 18 12.98 -7.83 9.50
CA ARG A 18 13.72 -7.44 8.30
C ARG A 18 13.75 -5.93 8.17
N ASN A 19 14.91 -5.38 7.84
CA ASN A 19 15.07 -3.97 7.54
C ASN A 19 14.46 -3.69 6.16
N ASN A 20 13.35 -2.98 6.13
CA ASN A 20 12.66 -2.63 4.90
C ASN A 20 12.46 -1.11 4.84
N ASN A 21 13.18 -0.44 3.96
CA ASN A 21 13.00 0.98 3.67
C ASN A 21 12.13 1.24 2.42
N ASN A 22 11.71 0.18 1.73
CA ASN A 22 10.83 0.31 0.58
C ASN A 22 9.92 -0.92 0.40
N LEU A 23 8.69 -0.66 -0.04
CA LEU A 23 7.73 -1.67 -0.49
C LEU A 23 7.40 -1.40 -1.96
N ARG A 24 7.32 -2.46 -2.76
CA ARG A 24 7.01 -2.35 -4.19
C ARG A 24 5.85 -3.24 -4.56
N TYR A 25 4.92 -2.66 -5.32
CA TYR A 25 3.79 -3.37 -5.89
C TYR A 25 3.59 -2.87 -7.32
N ALA A 26 3.86 -3.73 -8.31
CA ALA A 26 3.88 -3.39 -9.73
C ALA A 26 4.78 -2.18 -10.02
N ASP A 27 4.20 -1.05 -10.43
CA ASP A 27 4.84 0.24 -10.69
C ASP A 27 4.81 1.19 -9.48
N ASP A 28 4.04 0.86 -8.44
CA ASP A 28 3.97 1.64 -7.21
C ASP A 28 5.14 1.29 -6.28
N THR A 29 5.78 2.32 -5.72
CA THR A 29 6.85 2.16 -4.73
C THR A 29 6.53 3.03 -3.51
N THR A 30 6.55 2.45 -2.33
CA THR A 30 6.45 3.16 -1.05
C THR A 30 7.82 3.20 -0.41
N LEU A 31 8.31 4.41 -0.09
CA LEU A 31 9.52 4.63 0.68
C LEU A 31 9.14 4.89 2.13
N MET A 32 9.91 4.35 3.05
CA MET A 32 9.71 4.50 4.49
C MET A 32 11.00 4.98 5.13
N ALA A 33 10.90 5.93 6.05
CA ALA A 33 12.00 6.47 6.80
C ALA A 33 11.51 6.96 8.18
N GLU A 34 12.40 7.01 9.15
CA GLU A 34 12.10 7.48 10.50
C GLU A 34 12.18 9.02 10.60
N SER A 35 12.93 9.65 9.70
CA SER A 35 13.10 11.11 9.64
C SER A 35 12.76 11.70 8.27
N GLU A 36 12.46 13.01 8.27
CA GLU A 36 12.18 13.78 7.06
C GLU A 36 13.40 13.86 6.14
N GLU A 37 14.58 14.07 6.71
CA GLU A 37 15.84 14.19 5.98
C GLU A 37 16.21 12.90 5.29
N GLU A 38 16.00 11.78 5.96
CA GLU A 38 16.24 10.45 5.42
C GLU A 38 15.30 10.16 4.26
N LEU A 39 14.01 10.44 4.42
CA LEU A 39 13.03 10.26 3.35
C LEU A 39 13.35 11.11 2.12
N LYS A 40 13.82 12.37 2.32
CA LYS A 40 14.32 13.24 1.23
C LYS A 40 15.50 12.61 0.51
N SER A 41 16.48 12.12 1.25
CA SER A 41 17.66 11.44 0.69
C SER A 41 17.28 10.21 -0.15
N LEU A 42 16.38 9.36 0.38
CA LEU A 42 15.87 8.19 -0.36
C LEU A 42 15.14 8.59 -1.64
N LEU A 43 14.29 9.61 -1.58
CA LEU A 43 13.54 10.09 -2.74
C LEU A 43 14.45 10.63 -3.84
N ILE A 44 15.51 11.39 -3.47
CA ILE A 44 16.51 11.90 -4.41
C ILE A 44 17.23 10.74 -5.08
N LYS A 45 17.71 9.74 -4.32
CA LYS A 45 18.35 8.54 -4.86
C LYS A 45 17.44 7.79 -5.83
N VAL A 46 16.16 7.57 -5.46
CA VAL A 46 15.19 6.91 -6.35
C VAL A 46 14.98 7.70 -7.63
N LYS A 47 14.89 9.04 -7.54
CA LYS A 47 14.74 9.92 -8.71
C LYS A 47 15.95 9.82 -9.65
N GLU A 48 17.16 9.84 -9.12
CA GLU A 48 18.40 9.73 -9.89
C GLU A 48 18.54 8.35 -10.56
N GLU A 49 18.37 7.27 -9.81
CA GLU A 49 18.46 5.91 -10.33
C GLU A 49 17.37 5.61 -11.38
N SER A 50 16.15 6.09 -11.14
CA SER A 50 15.06 5.99 -12.13
C SER A 50 15.39 6.75 -13.41
N GLY A 51 16.01 7.93 -13.28
CA GLY A 51 16.44 8.75 -14.41
C GLY A 51 17.49 8.06 -15.31
N LYS A 52 18.43 7.31 -14.70
CA LYS A 52 19.46 6.54 -15.44
C LYS A 52 18.85 5.46 -16.35
N VAL A 53 17.71 4.89 -15.99
CA VAL A 53 16.99 3.87 -16.77
C VAL A 53 15.81 4.46 -17.59
N GLY A 54 15.75 5.80 -17.73
CA GLY A 54 14.73 6.50 -18.50
C GLY A 54 13.35 6.57 -17.85
N LEU A 55 13.23 6.20 -16.59
CA LEU A 55 11.96 6.30 -15.84
C LEU A 55 11.85 7.66 -15.15
N LYS A 56 10.66 8.27 -15.20
CA LYS A 56 10.39 9.55 -14.53
C LYS A 56 9.43 9.36 -13.36
N LEU A 57 9.80 9.90 -12.22
CA LEU A 57 8.94 9.94 -11.04
C LEU A 57 7.70 10.81 -11.33
N ASN A 58 6.50 10.28 -11.08
CA ASN A 58 5.28 11.05 -11.22
C ASN A 58 4.98 11.83 -9.95
N ILE A 59 5.49 13.06 -9.89
CA ILE A 59 5.36 13.95 -8.73
C ILE A 59 3.88 14.23 -8.37
N GLN A 60 2.98 14.28 -9.36
CA GLN A 60 1.56 14.56 -9.10
C GLN A 60 0.84 13.40 -8.41
N LYS A 61 1.27 12.16 -8.67
CA LYS A 61 0.73 10.96 -8.04
C LYS A 61 1.45 10.57 -6.76
N THR A 62 2.67 11.07 -6.53
CA THR A 62 3.43 10.79 -5.32
C THR A 62 2.82 11.51 -4.12
N LYS A 63 2.62 10.78 -3.04
CA LYS A 63 1.99 11.26 -1.81
C LYS A 63 2.94 11.03 -0.64
N ILE A 64 2.90 11.95 0.34
CA ILE A 64 3.67 11.85 1.57
C ILE A 64 2.69 11.70 2.73
N MET A 65 2.98 10.78 3.62
CA MET A 65 2.26 10.57 4.87
C MET A 65 3.27 10.54 6.02
N ALA A 66 2.91 11.16 7.12
CA ALA A 66 3.69 11.10 8.36
C ALA A 66 2.73 11.07 9.55
N SER A 67 3.17 10.49 10.65
CA SER A 67 2.45 10.44 11.92
C SER A 67 2.47 11.77 12.69
N GLY A 68 3.24 12.78 12.23
CA GLY A 68 3.36 14.12 12.82
C GLY A 68 3.24 15.24 11.80
N PRO A 69 3.25 16.50 12.23
CA PRO A 69 3.23 17.65 11.33
C PRO A 69 4.52 17.70 10.51
N ILE A 70 4.40 17.73 9.20
CA ILE A 70 5.53 17.93 8.28
C ILE A 70 5.68 19.43 8.04
N THR A 71 6.87 19.96 8.33
CA THR A 71 7.28 21.29 7.89
C THR A 71 7.50 21.27 6.38
N SER A 72 6.99 22.30 5.68
CA SER A 72 6.93 22.44 4.23
C SER A 72 8.02 21.71 3.41
N TRP A 73 7.60 20.78 2.57
CA TRP A 73 8.49 20.05 1.65
C TRP A 73 8.53 20.73 0.28
N GLU A 74 9.71 21.17 -0.14
CA GLU A 74 9.97 21.65 -1.49
C GLU A 74 10.98 20.72 -2.21
N ILE A 75 10.49 19.79 -3.00
CA ILE A 75 11.27 19.13 -4.04
C ILE A 75 10.63 19.49 -5.38
N GLY A 76 10.87 20.74 -5.84
CA GLY A 76 10.37 21.23 -7.12
C GLY A 76 8.89 21.61 -7.18
N LYS A 77 8.08 21.27 -6.20
CA LYS A 77 6.70 21.71 -5.95
C LYS A 77 6.35 21.46 -4.49
N GLN A 78 5.42 22.27 -3.97
CA GLN A 78 4.90 22.13 -2.61
C GLN A 78 4.13 20.82 -2.47
N TRP A 79 4.60 19.92 -1.62
CA TRP A 79 3.96 18.64 -1.32
C TRP A 79 2.91 18.85 -0.24
N LYS A 80 1.74 18.22 -0.43
CA LYS A 80 0.71 18.18 0.60
C LYS A 80 0.86 16.91 1.42
N GLN A 81 0.83 17.05 2.74
CA GLN A 81 0.68 15.92 3.64
C GLN A 81 -0.69 15.26 3.42
N TRP A 82 -0.70 13.95 3.32
CA TRP A 82 -1.92 13.17 3.18
C TRP A 82 -2.19 12.42 4.48
N LEU A 83 -3.43 12.52 4.98
CA LEU A 83 -3.88 11.78 6.16
C LEU A 83 -4.19 10.31 5.87
N THR A 84 -4.23 9.95 4.59
CA THR A 84 -4.58 8.60 4.18
C THR A 84 -3.93 8.28 2.84
N LEU A 85 -3.32 7.10 2.74
CA LEU A 85 -2.80 6.52 1.50
C LEU A 85 -3.63 5.31 1.08
N PHE A 86 -3.65 5.03 -0.23
CA PHE A 86 -4.12 3.76 -0.77
C PHE A 86 -2.92 3.02 -1.36
N PHE A 87 -2.62 1.84 -0.86
CA PHE A 87 -1.55 0.99 -1.34
C PHE A 87 -2.00 -0.46 -1.41
N GLY A 88 -1.79 -1.12 -2.56
CA GLY A 88 -2.20 -2.51 -2.75
C GLY A 88 -3.69 -2.78 -2.50
N GLY A 89 -4.56 -1.77 -2.71
CA GLY A 89 -6.00 -1.86 -2.43
C GLY A 89 -6.41 -1.62 -0.96
N SER A 90 -5.45 -1.41 -0.07
CA SER A 90 -5.68 -1.09 1.34
C SER A 90 -5.62 0.41 1.60
N LYS A 91 -6.46 0.88 2.52
CA LYS A 91 -6.47 2.24 3.02
C LYS A 91 -5.60 2.31 4.27
N ILE A 92 -4.51 3.07 4.21
CA ILE A 92 -3.55 3.25 5.31
C ILE A 92 -3.75 4.66 5.86
N PRO A 93 -4.26 4.83 7.09
CA PRO A 93 -4.39 6.12 7.75
C PRO A 93 -3.09 6.54 8.44
N ALA A 94 -2.90 7.85 8.65
CA ALA A 94 -1.72 8.39 9.33
C ALA A 94 -1.82 8.33 10.86
N ASP A 95 -3.01 8.07 11.40
CA ASP A 95 -3.31 8.03 12.85
C ASP A 95 -3.30 6.61 13.44
N ASP A 96 -2.79 5.63 12.68
CA ASP A 96 -2.75 4.20 13.04
C ASP A 96 -4.14 3.56 13.35
N ASP A 97 -5.26 4.28 13.17
CA ASP A 97 -6.61 3.74 13.35
C ASP A 97 -7.09 2.97 12.12
N CYS A 98 -6.80 1.69 12.08
CA CYS A 98 -7.23 0.77 11.02
C CYS A 98 -8.73 0.42 11.06
N SER A 99 -9.51 0.91 12.04
CA SER A 99 -10.93 0.55 12.22
C SER A 99 -11.78 0.84 10.98
N HIS A 100 -11.50 1.94 10.30
CA HIS A 100 -12.18 2.31 9.06
C HIS A 100 -11.91 1.34 7.92
N GLU A 101 -10.66 0.89 7.76
CA GLU A 101 -10.29 -0.08 6.73
C GLU A 101 -10.88 -1.46 7.01
N ILE A 102 -10.84 -1.90 8.27
CA ILE A 102 -11.48 -3.16 8.70
C ILE A 102 -12.98 -3.14 8.38
N LYS A 103 -13.68 -2.08 8.77
CA LYS A 103 -15.12 -1.90 8.46
C LYS A 103 -15.38 -1.90 6.95
N ARG A 104 -14.54 -1.20 6.16
CA ARG A 104 -14.65 -1.17 4.71
C ARG A 104 -14.52 -2.57 4.10
N ARG A 105 -13.52 -3.34 4.50
CA ARG A 105 -13.29 -4.71 4.01
C ARG A 105 -14.42 -5.65 4.40
N LEU A 106 -14.92 -5.57 5.62
CA LEU A 106 -16.08 -6.34 6.06
C LEU A 106 -17.34 -6.02 5.23
N LEU A 107 -17.59 -4.74 4.94
CA LEU A 107 -18.71 -4.34 4.07
C LEU A 107 -18.55 -4.86 2.65
N LEU A 108 -17.36 -4.82 2.08
CA LEU A 108 -17.08 -5.39 0.76
C LEU A 108 -17.29 -6.91 0.75
N GLY A 109 -16.80 -7.63 1.74
CA GLY A 109 -17.01 -9.06 1.91
C GLY A 109 -18.50 -9.42 2.02
N ARG A 110 -19.26 -8.64 2.81
CA ARG A 110 -20.72 -8.79 2.92
C ARG A 110 -21.41 -8.57 1.56
N LYS A 111 -21.00 -7.57 0.79
CA LYS A 111 -21.53 -7.32 -0.55
C LYS A 111 -21.27 -8.48 -1.49
N VAL A 112 -20.04 -9.04 -1.50
CA VAL A 112 -19.71 -10.23 -2.30
C VAL A 112 -20.56 -11.43 -1.88
N MET A 113 -20.71 -11.68 -0.57
CA MET A 113 -21.57 -12.76 -0.06
C MET A 113 -23.05 -12.59 -0.50
N THR A 114 -23.54 -11.36 -0.48
CA THR A 114 -24.91 -11.07 -0.94
C THR A 114 -25.08 -11.34 -2.43
N ASN A 115 -24.10 -10.95 -3.26
CA ASN A 115 -24.11 -11.21 -4.70
C ASN A 115 -24.06 -12.72 -5.02
N LEU A 116 -23.42 -13.52 -4.18
CA LEU A 116 -23.37 -14.98 -4.32
C LEU A 116 -24.58 -15.68 -3.68
N GLY A 117 -25.55 -14.94 -3.16
CA GLY A 117 -26.68 -15.49 -2.40
C GLY A 117 -27.54 -16.50 -3.17
N SER A 118 -27.75 -16.31 -4.48
CA SER A 118 -28.45 -17.29 -5.34
C SER A 118 -27.69 -18.62 -5.43
N ILE A 119 -26.37 -18.56 -5.56
CA ILE A 119 -25.50 -19.75 -5.64
C ILE A 119 -25.51 -20.49 -4.31
N PHE A 120 -25.40 -19.79 -3.19
CA PHE A 120 -25.42 -20.42 -1.87
C PHE A 120 -26.76 -21.04 -1.50
N LYS A 121 -27.87 -20.51 -2.02
CA LYS A 121 -29.23 -21.07 -1.82
C LYS A 121 -29.54 -22.24 -2.75
N SER A 122 -28.82 -22.41 -3.86
CA SER A 122 -29.05 -23.52 -4.78
C SER A 122 -28.77 -24.87 -4.09
N ARG A 123 -29.65 -25.85 -4.32
CA ARG A 123 -29.49 -27.25 -3.85
C ARG A 123 -28.60 -28.06 -4.79
N ASP A 124 -28.45 -27.63 -6.03
CA ASP A 124 -27.66 -28.34 -7.06
C ASP A 124 -26.16 -28.18 -6.87
N ILE A 125 -25.75 -27.19 -6.06
CA ILE A 125 -24.34 -26.90 -5.79
C ILE A 125 -23.95 -27.53 -4.47
N THR A 126 -22.91 -28.38 -4.52
CA THR A 126 -22.42 -29.10 -3.35
C THR A 126 -21.77 -28.18 -2.32
N LEU A 127 -21.78 -28.57 -1.05
CA LEU A 127 -21.18 -27.81 0.03
C LEU A 127 -19.67 -27.53 -0.18
N PRO A 128 -18.85 -28.53 -0.62
CA PRO A 128 -17.43 -28.24 -0.92
C PRO A 128 -17.23 -27.13 -1.96
N THR A 129 -18.06 -27.12 -3.02
CA THR A 129 -18.02 -26.06 -4.04
C THR A 129 -18.36 -24.70 -3.46
N LYS A 130 -19.38 -24.61 -2.60
CA LYS A 130 -19.75 -23.37 -1.90
C LYS A 130 -18.60 -22.86 -1.03
N VAL A 131 -17.94 -23.74 -0.27
CA VAL A 131 -16.78 -23.41 0.55
C VAL A 131 -15.62 -22.90 -0.32
N HIS A 132 -15.36 -23.56 -1.46
CA HIS A 132 -14.33 -23.11 -2.39
C HIS A 132 -14.61 -21.72 -2.94
N LEU A 133 -15.85 -21.41 -3.30
CA LEU A 133 -16.27 -20.08 -3.74
C LEU A 133 -16.04 -18.99 -2.67
N VAL A 134 -16.36 -19.29 -1.41
CA VAL A 134 -16.09 -18.37 -0.30
C VAL A 134 -14.58 -18.08 -0.18
N LYS A 135 -13.76 -19.13 -0.21
CA LYS A 135 -12.30 -18.99 -0.14
C LYS A 135 -11.73 -18.20 -1.31
N ALA A 136 -12.23 -18.42 -2.53
CA ALA A 136 -11.72 -17.78 -3.73
C ALA A 136 -12.21 -16.34 -3.94
N MET A 137 -13.43 -16.02 -3.50
CA MET A 137 -14.06 -14.72 -3.83
C MET A 137 -14.26 -13.80 -2.62
N VAL A 138 -14.46 -14.34 -1.43
CA VAL A 138 -14.73 -13.52 -0.23
C VAL A 138 -13.46 -13.26 0.55
N PHE A 139 -12.64 -14.28 0.80
CA PHE A 139 -11.42 -14.14 1.60
C PHE A 139 -10.45 -13.09 1.02
N PRO A 140 -10.14 -13.06 -0.31
CA PRO A 140 -9.22 -12.04 -0.85
C PRO A 140 -9.72 -10.61 -0.71
N VAL A 141 -11.02 -10.42 -0.51
CA VAL A 141 -11.62 -9.09 -0.32
C VAL A 141 -11.58 -8.66 1.13
N VAL A 142 -11.65 -9.61 2.08
CA VAL A 142 -11.67 -9.35 3.52
C VAL A 142 -10.26 -9.33 4.11
N MET A 143 -9.39 -10.18 3.62
CA MET A 143 -7.97 -10.27 4.05
C MET A 143 -7.11 -9.25 3.32
#